data_dc03086de8d9f95e4b4cd659071f2f76
#
_entry.id   dc03086de8d9f95e4b4cd659071f2f76
#
_cell.length_a   1.000
_cell.length_b   1.000
_cell.length_c   1.000
_cell.angle_alpha   90.00
_cell.angle_beta   90.00
_cell.angle_gamma   90.00
#
_symmetry.space_group_name_H-M   'P 1'
#
loop_
_entity.id
_entity.type
_entity.pdbx_description
1 polymer ?
#
loop_
_entity_poly.entity_id
_entity_poly.type
_entity_poly.pdbx_seq_one_letter_code
_entity_poly.pdbx_strand_id
1 'polypeptide(L)'
;TLSLHDALPIWNLHADATVDDTAAMREVLTRRFSRLVAAESAAAQEAQEAQEAAEAVALSGSSGEPGGMPLAPGLDPQTGRPRKFAYRPNLVVVDGGLPQVNAAAAALRELGITDLALVGLAKRLEEVWVPGQDFPIILPRTSEGLYLLQRVRDEAHRFAITFHRQRRAKAMTASVLDGIPGLGPSRRAALLARFGSVKRLRAATPEEIQEVPGIGPSLATAIVVALARDTATK
;
A
#
# COMPACT_ATOMS: atom_id res chain seq x y z
N THR A 1 -3.66 10.31 8.99
CA THR A 1 -4.38 9.48 7.99
C THR A 1 -3.37 8.57 7.34
N LEU A 2 -3.26 7.34 7.87
CA LEU A 2 -2.47 6.29 7.27
C LEU A 2 -2.88 6.14 5.81
N SER A 3 -1.92 6.30 4.90
CA SER A 3 -2.13 5.98 3.50
C SER A 3 -2.26 4.47 3.39
N LEU A 4 -3.49 3.99 3.27
CA LEU A 4 -3.82 2.59 3.00
C LEU A 4 -3.18 2.05 1.70
N HIS A 5 -2.56 2.92 0.89
CA HIS A 5 -1.83 2.54 -0.32
C HIS A 5 -0.57 1.73 -0.03
N ASP A 6 0.00 1.87 1.17
CA ASP A 6 1.24 1.19 1.54
C ASP A 6 1.01 -0.18 2.20
N ALA A 7 -0.24 -0.52 2.51
CA ALA A 7 -0.61 -1.77 3.19
C ALA A 7 -0.78 -2.97 2.25
N LEU A 8 -0.63 -2.79 0.93
CA LEU A 8 -1.08 -3.79 -0.02
C LEU A 8 -0.01 -4.25 -0.98
N PRO A 9 0.61 -5.36 -0.66
CA PRO A 9 0.78 -6.41 -1.64
C PRO A 9 0.65 -7.83 -1.06
N ILE A 10 -0.52 -8.17 -0.56
CA ILE A 10 -0.81 -9.55 -0.09
C ILE A 10 -0.73 -10.58 -1.25
N TRP A 11 -0.72 -10.13 -2.51
CA TRP A 11 -1.05 -10.96 -3.68
C TRP A 11 0.09 -11.23 -4.66
N ASN A 12 1.34 -10.99 -4.29
CA ASN A 12 2.49 -11.53 -5.03
C ASN A 12 2.97 -12.88 -4.47
N LEU A 13 2.16 -13.52 -3.65
CA LEU A 13 2.36 -14.91 -3.26
C LEU A 13 2.12 -15.79 -4.49
N HIS A 14 3.07 -16.67 -4.75
CA HIS A 14 3.13 -17.59 -5.89
C HIS A 14 1.79 -18.31 -6.08
N ALA A 15 1.30 -18.35 -7.30
CA ALA A 15 -0.03 -18.86 -7.66
C ALA A 15 -0.27 -20.36 -7.38
N ASP A 16 0.69 -21.09 -6.82
CA ASP A 16 0.67 -22.55 -6.70
C ASP A 16 0.72 -23.10 -5.25
N ALA A 17 0.66 -22.24 -4.22
CA ALA A 17 0.59 -22.72 -2.85
C ALA A 17 -0.84 -22.62 -2.33
N THR A 18 -1.35 -23.65 -1.66
CA THR A 18 -2.47 -23.56 -0.73
C THR A 18 -2.21 -22.34 0.16
N VAL A 19 -3.02 -21.30 0.03
CA VAL A 19 -2.76 -20.00 0.68
C VAL A 19 -2.81 -20.24 2.18
N ASP A 20 -1.64 -20.37 2.81
CA ASP A 20 -1.53 -20.30 4.26
C ASP A 20 -1.71 -18.83 4.66
N ASP A 21 -2.90 -18.50 5.16
CA ASP A 21 -3.26 -17.15 5.59
C ASP A 21 -2.29 -16.62 6.65
N THR A 22 -1.69 -17.50 7.46
CA THR A 22 -0.74 -17.10 8.51
C THR A 22 0.62 -16.74 7.92
N ALA A 23 1.11 -17.48 6.93
CA ALA A 23 2.33 -17.17 6.21
C ALA A 23 2.19 -15.86 5.41
N ALA A 24 1.05 -15.67 4.75
CA ALA A 24 0.73 -14.44 4.04
C ALA A 24 0.70 -13.23 4.98
N MET A 25 0.08 -13.37 6.15
CA MET A 25 0.01 -12.35 7.19
C MET A 25 1.42 -11.97 7.65
N ARG A 26 2.24 -12.96 7.98
CA ARG A 26 3.63 -12.75 8.40
C ARG A 26 4.43 -12.00 7.34
N GLU A 27 4.36 -12.41 6.08
CA GLU A 27 5.08 -11.75 4.98
C GLU A 27 4.68 -10.27 4.85
N VAL A 28 3.38 -9.97 4.86
CA VAL A 28 2.88 -8.62 4.74
C VAL A 28 3.35 -7.73 5.87
N LEU A 29 3.23 -8.21 7.11
CA LEU A 29 3.66 -7.45 8.28
C LEU A 29 5.18 -7.26 8.29
N THR A 30 5.95 -8.30 8.01
CA THR A 30 7.41 -8.19 7.90
C THR A 30 7.79 -7.13 6.87
N ARG A 31 7.23 -7.17 5.67
CA ARG A 31 7.51 -6.19 4.62
C ARG A 31 7.12 -4.76 5.00
N ARG A 32 5.96 -4.60 5.65
CA ARG A 32 5.46 -3.29 6.07
C ARG A 32 6.33 -2.70 7.17
N PHE A 33 6.61 -3.47 8.19
CA PHE A 33 7.31 -3.00 9.38
C PHE A 33 8.83 -2.94 9.22
N SER A 34 9.45 -3.76 8.36
CA SER A 34 10.86 -3.58 7.98
C SER A 34 11.12 -2.20 7.38
N ARG A 35 10.18 -1.70 6.56
CA ARG A 35 10.30 -0.35 5.98
C ARG A 35 10.15 0.74 7.04
N LEU A 36 9.27 0.52 8.02
CA LEU A 36 9.11 1.44 9.14
C LEU A 36 10.39 1.51 9.98
N VAL A 37 10.92 0.36 10.39
CA VAL A 37 12.18 0.27 11.17
C VAL A 37 13.34 0.92 10.41
N ALA A 38 13.47 0.67 9.11
CA ALA A 38 14.51 1.30 8.29
C ALA A 38 14.35 2.83 8.22
N ALA A 39 13.11 3.32 8.11
CA ALA A 39 12.84 4.76 8.10
C ALA A 39 13.12 5.42 9.47
N GLU A 40 12.78 4.74 10.57
CA GLU A 40 13.07 5.20 11.94
C GLU A 40 14.59 5.23 12.19
N SER A 41 15.32 4.20 11.76
CA SER A 41 16.79 4.15 11.89
C SER A 41 17.47 5.26 11.10
N ALA A 42 17.03 5.51 9.86
CA ALA A 42 17.57 6.61 9.06
C ALA A 42 17.29 7.97 9.69
N ALA A 43 16.08 8.19 10.22
CA ALA A 43 15.75 9.43 10.91
C ALA A 43 16.56 9.62 12.21
N ALA A 44 16.84 8.55 12.94
CA ALA A 44 17.67 8.59 14.14
C ALA A 44 19.13 8.93 13.81
N GLN A 45 19.67 8.37 12.73
CA GLN A 45 21.03 8.69 12.25
C GLN A 45 21.14 10.16 11.82
N GLU A 46 20.19 10.66 11.02
CA GLU A 46 20.14 12.07 10.62
C GLU A 46 20.07 13.02 11.83
N ALA A 47 19.29 12.66 12.85
CA ALA A 47 19.19 13.45 14.08
C ALA A 47 20.50 13.45 14.87
N GLN A 48 21.19 12.32 14.94
CA GLN A 48 22.48 12.23 15.62
C GLN A 48 23.57 13.03 14.88
N GLU A 49 23.66 12.91 13.55
CA GLU A 49 24.59 13.68 12.74
C GLU A 49 24.35 15.19 12.88
N ALA A 50 23.08 15.61 12.91
CA ALA A 50 22.71 17.01 13.14
C ALA A 50 23.13 17.50 14.54
N GLN A 51 22.98 16.66 15.56
CA GLN A 51 23.41 16.98 16.91
C GLN A 51 24.92 17.08 17.03
N GLU A 52 25.68 16.15 16.49
CA GLU A 52 27.13 16.15 16.45
C GLU A 52 27.67 17.39 15.72
N ALA A 53 27.06 17.76 14.59
CA ALA A 53 27.39 18.98 13.87
C ALA A 53 27.12 20.25 14.69
N ALA A 54 26.01 20.29 15.41
CA ALA A 54 25.67 21.42 16.29
C ALA A 54 26.65 21.55 17.45
N GLU A 55 27.07 20.45 18.07
CA GLU A 55 28.06 20.43 19.14
C GLU A 55 29.44 20.88 18.63
N ALA A 56 29.86 20.44 17.44
CA ALA A 56 31.12 20.85 16.80
C ALA A 56 31.13 22.37 16.53
N VAL A 57 30.05 22.95 16.07
CA VAL A 57 29.90 24.39 15.87
C VAL A 57 29.96 25.14 17.20
N ALA A 58 29.31 24.65 18.24
CA ALA A 58 29.32 25.23 19.57
C ALA A 58 30.75 25.25 20.17
N LEU A 59 31.52 24.19 19.96
CA LEU A 59 32.94 24.11 20.43
C LEU A 59 33.87 25.00 19.62
N SER A 60 33.58 25.29 18.35
CA SER A 60 34.42 26.13 17.49
C SER A 60 34.27 27.63 17.71
N GLY A 61 33.35 28.07 18.56
CA GLY A 61 33.14 29.49 18.90
C GLY A 61 32.73 30.39 17.72
N SER A 62 32.29 29.80 16.62
CA SER A 62 31.83 30.53 15.44
C SER A 62 30.39 30.92 15.62
N SER A 63 30.09 32.20 15.73
CA SER A 63 28.74 32.76 15.75
C SER A 63 28.14 32.77 14.33
N GLY A 64 27.94 31.57 13.78
CA GLY A 64 27.13 31.36 12.59
C GLY A 64 25.65 31.43 12.98
N GLU A 65 24.84 32.20 12.25
CA GLU A 65 23.40 32.24 12.44
C GLU A 65 22.83 30.80 12.40
N PRO A 66 21.90 30.45 13.30
CA PRO A 66 21.30 29.11 13.31
C PRO A 66 20.51 28.94 12.00
N GLY A 67 21.10 28.21 11.06
CA GLY A 67 20.40 27.78 9.86
C GLY A 67 19.11 27.05 10.27
N GLY A 68 18.01 27.43 9.66
CA GLY A 68 16.63 27.04 9.77
C GLY A 68 16.23 26.00 10.84
N MET A 69 15.16 26.31 11.54
CA MET A 69 14.57 25.44 12.56
C MET A 69 14.46 23.99 12.05
N PRO A 70 14.97 22.99 12.81
CA PRO A 70 14.88 21.58 12.39
C PRO A 70 13.42 21.22 12.08
N LEU A 71 13.16 20.71 10.89
CA LEU A 71 11.83 20.19 10.56
C LEU A 71 11.46 19.08 11.54
N ALA A 72 10.17 19.03 11.90
CA ALA A 72 9.66 18.00 12.79
C ALA A 72 10.02 16.59 12.26
N PRO A 73 10.40 15.64 13.15
CA PRO A 73 10.77 14.28 12.77
C PRO A 73 9.69 13.64 11.90
N GLY A 74 10.09 13.00 10.79
CA GLY A 74 9.17 12.33 9.87
C GLY A 74 8.70 13.16 8.68
N LEU A 75 9.15 14.40 8.54
CA LEU A 75 8.93 15.19 7.34
C LEU A 75 10.13 15.08 6.38
N ASP A 76 9.85 15.10 5.08
CA ASP A 76 10.85 15.19 4.04
C ASP A 76 11.43 16.62 4.01
N PRO A 77 12.75 16.79 4.17
CA PRO A 77 13.36 18.10 4.30
C PRO A 77 13.26 18.96 3.02
N GLN A 78 13.06 18.33 1.86
CA GLN A 78 12.95 19.05 0.58
C GLN A 78 11.52 19.45 0.25
N THR A 79 10.53 18.63 0.64
CA THR A 79 9.13 18.83 0.26
C THR A 79 8.22 19.24 1.40
N GLY A 80 8.68 19.15 2.66
CA GLY A 80 7.88 19.39 3.86
C GLY A 80 6.72 18.40 4.06
N ARG A 81 6.64 17.35 3.24
CA ARG A 81 5.58 16.34 3.32
C ARG A 81 5.98 15.20 4.23
N PRO A 82 5.01 14.52 4.88
CA PRO A 82 5.30 13.31 5.63
C PRO A 82 6.02 12.28 4.76
N ARG A 83 7.14 11.76 5.24
CA ARG A 83 7.85 10.65 4.59
C ARG A 83 6.93 9.44 4.56
N LYS A 84 6.93 8.70 3.47
CA LYS A 84 6.24 7.41 3.41
C LYS A 84 6.79 6.52 4.52
N PHE A 85 5.88 5.87 5.26
CA PHE A 85 6.19 4.98 6.39
C PHE A 85 6.74 5.66 7.67
N ALA A 86 6.83 6.98 7.74
CA ALA A 86 7.32 7.70 8.93
C ALA A 86 6.36 7.64 10.14
N TYR A 87 5.15 7.12 9.95
CA TYR A 87 4.15 7.07 11.03
C TYR A 87 4.04 5.67 11.62
N ARG A 88 4.48 5.55 12.89
CA ARG A 88 4.34 4.32 13.67
C ARG A 88 2.90 4.21 14.18
N PRO A 89 2.17 3.12 13.88
CA PRO A 89 0.83 2.93 14.42
C PRO A 89 0.90 2.59 15.92
N ASN A 90 -0.13 2.97 16.67
CA ASN A 90 -0.27 2.58 18.07
C ASN A 90 -0.94 1.21 18.23
N LEU A 91 -1.70 0.79 17.22
CA LEU A 91 -2.45 -0.46 17.22
C LEU A 91 -2.44 -1.10 15.83
N VAL A 92 -2.19 -2.39 15.79
CA VAL A 92 -2.41 -3.25 14.62
C VAL A 92 -3.64 -4.12 14.87
N VAL A 93 -4.59 -4.07 13.95
CA VAL A 93 -5.78 -4.93 13.95
C VAL A 93 -5.65 -5.95 12.83
N VAL A 94 -5.72 -7.22 13.18
CA VAL A 94 -5.66 -8.37 12.27
C VAL A 94 -7.06 -8.92 12.06
N ASP A 95 -7.49 -9.11 10.81
CA ASP A 95 -8.74 -9.80 10.47
C ASP A 95 -8.54 -11.32 10.62
N GLY A 96 -8.70 -11.83 11.83
CA GLY A 96 -8.49 -13.24 12.15
C GLY A 96 -8.48 -13.54 13.64
N GLY A 97 -8.39 -14.83 13.97
CA GLY A 97 -8.32 -15.33 15.34
C GLY A 97 -6.89 -15.54 15.82
N LEU A 98 -6.73 -16.41 16.85
CA LEU A 98 -5.47 -16.68 17.53
C LEU A 98 -4.32 -17.07 16.58
N PRO A 99 -4.47 -17.93 15.56
CA PRO A 99 -3.37 -18.28 14.67
C PRO A 99 -2.78 -17.08 13.94
N GLN A 100 -3.65 -16.20 13.40
CA GLN A 100 -3.26 -14.99 12.69
C GLN A 100 -2.59 -13.98 13.62
N VAL A 101 -3.11 -13.82 14.83
CA VAL A 101 -2.52 -12.96 15.86
C VAL A 101 -1.14 -13.43 16.26
N ASN A 102 -0.95 -14.75 16.47
CA ASN A 102 0.34 -15.31 16.79
C ASN A 102 1.36 -15.15 15.66
N ALA A 103 0.96 -15.36 14.42
CA ALA A 103 1.80 -15.11 13.25
C ALA A 103 2.22 -13.64 13.15
N ALA A 104 1.28 -12.71 13.39
CA ALA A 104 1.55 -11.29 13.42
C ALA A 104 2.51 -10.91 14.56
N ALA A 105 2.27 -11.43 15.77
CA ALA A 105 3.14 -11.20 16.92
C ALA A 105 4.57 -11.72 16.70
N ALA A 106 4.71 -12.88 16.05
CA ALA A 106 6.01 -13.42 15.68
C ALA A 106 6.75 -12.50 14.71
N ALA A 107 6.08 -12.02 13.66
CA ALA A 107 6.67 -11.10 12.69
C ALA A 107 7.15 -9.79 13.33
N LEU A 108 6.36 -9.20 14.21
CA LEU A 108 6.73 -7.97 14.92
C LEU A 108 7.92 -8.19 15.86
N ARG A 109 7.93 -9.32 16.57
CA ARG A 109 9.04 -9.69 17.50
C ARG A 109 10.36 -9.90 16.74
N GLU A 110 10.33 -10.54 15.58
CA GLU A 110 11.50 -10.73 14.72
C GLU A 110 12.10 -9.40 14.23
N LEU A 111 11.27 -8.38 14.10
CA LEU A 111 11.70 -7.02 13.75
C LEU A 111 12.09 -6.16 14.96
N GLY A 112 12.08 -6.74 16.18
CA GLY A 112 12.40 -6.01 17.41
C GLY A 112 11.30 -5.05 17.88
N ILE A 113 10.09 -5.16 17.33
CA ILE A 113 8.95 -4.30 17.67
C ILE A 113 8.17 -4.95 18.81
N THR A 114 8.31 -4.42 20.02
CA THR A 114 7.68 -4.97 21.24
C THR A 114 6.65 -4.04 21.89
N ASP A 115 6.63 -2.79 21.48
CA ASP A 115 5.82 -1.70 22.05
C ASP A 115 4.55 -1.38 21.25
N LEU A 116 4.23 -2.21 20.24
CA LEU A 116 3.06 -2.04 19.39
C LEU A 116 1.92 -2.93 19.87
N ALA A 117 0.77 -2.31 20.17
CA ALA A 117 -0.42 -3.07 20.50
C ALA A 117 -0.92 -3.87 19.28
N LEU A 118 -1.27 -5.14 19.51
CA LEU A 118 -1.76 -6.05 18.47
C LEU A 118 -3.04 -6.74 18.96
N VAL A 119 -4.08 -6.72 18.11
CA VAL A 119 -5.32 -7.46 18.35
C VAL A 119 -5.78 -8.14 17.08
N GLY A 120 -6.45 -9.28 17.21
CA GLY A 120 -7.19 -9.94 16.16
C GLY A 120 -8.69 -9.81 16.38
N LEU A 121 -9.44 -9.66 15.31
CA LEU A 121 -10.91 -9.68 15.33
C LEU A 121 -11.41 -10.88 14.53
N ALA A 122 -11.92 -11.90 15.22
CA ALA A 122 -12.46 -13.10 14.57
C ALA A 122 -13.88 -12.85 14.05
N LYS A 123 -14.16 -13.24 12.79
CA LYS A 123 -15.41 -12.93 12.08
C LYS A 123 -16.67 -13.56 12.72
N ARG A 124 -16.53 -14.75 13.26
CA ARG A 124 -17.69 -15.58 13.57
C ARG A 124 -18.43 -15.20 14.85
N LEU A 125 -17.69 -14.78 15.88
CA LEU A 125 -18.25 -14.37 17.18
C LEU A 125 -17.82 -12.97 17.60
N GLU A 126 -17.11 -12.26 16.72
CA GLU A 126 -16.56 -10.93 17.00
C GLU A 126 -15.61 -10.92 18.22
N GLU A 127 -14.94 -12.05 18.40
CA GLU A 127 -13.97 -12.26 19.47
C GLU A 127 -12.71 -11.42 19.22
N VAL A 128 -12.26 -10.73 20.25
CA VAL A 128 -11.02 -9.98 20.23
C VAL A 128 -9.90 -10.84 20.81
N TRP A 129 -8.94 -11.20 19.97
CA TRP A 129 -7.77 -12.00 20.36
C TRP A 129 -6.57 -11.11 20.61
N VAL A 130 -5.85 -11.39 21.69
CA VAL A 130 -4.62 -10.68 22.07
C VAL A 130 -3.47 -11.70 22.14
N PRO A 131 -2.24 -11.34 21.72
CA PRO A 131 -1.10 -12.26 21.81
C PRO A 131 -0.86 -12.76 23.23
N GLY A 132 -0.56 -14.05 23.36
CA GLY A 132 -0.26 -14.66 24.66
C GLY A 132 -1.46 -14.92 25.56
N GLN A 133 -2.68 -14.75 25.06
CA GLN A 133 -3.92 -15.11 25.77
C GLN A 133 -4.48 -16.41 25.21
N ASP A 134 -4.88 -17.33 26.08
CA ASP A 134 -5.51 -18.61 25.68
C ASP A 134 -7.00 -18.45 25.33
N PHE A 135 -7.62 -17.36 25.78
CA PHE A 135 -9.03 -17.09 25.58
C PHE A 135 -9.24 -15.70 24.96
N PRO A 136 -10.25 -15.55 24.11
CA PRO A 136 -10.60 -14.25 23.53
C PRO A 136 -11.27 -13.33 24.56
N ILE A 137 -11.13 -12.04 24.34
CA ILE A 137 -11.90 -11.03 25.04
C ILE A 137 -13.24 -10.90 24.32
N ILE A 138 -14.33 -11.13 25.05
CA ILE A 138 -15.70 -10.94 24.54
C ILE A 138 -16.17 -9.57 24.96
N LEU A 139 -16.21 -8.65 24.00
CA LEU A 139 -16.74 -7.31 24.23
C LEU A 139 -18.28 -7.33 24.13
N PRO A 140 -18.98 -6.58 24.98
CA PRO A 140 -20.43 -6.41 24.84
C PRO A 140 -20.76 -5.84 23.45
N ARG A 141 -21.87 -6.28 22.84
CA ARG A 141 -22.31 -5.81 21.51
C ARG A 141 -22.60 -4.30 21.47
N THR A 142 -22.85 -3.70 22.62
CA THR A 142 -23.05 -2.26 22.77
C THR A 142 -21.76 -1.49 23.06
N SER A 143 -20.60 -2.16 23.05
CA SER A 143 -19.31 -1.55 23.29
C SER A 143 -18.88 -0.66 22.13
N GLU A 144 -18.58 0.60 22.41
CA GLU A 144 -18.01 1.53 21.44
C GLU A 144 -16.67 1.03 20.88
N GLY A 145 -15.88 0.34 21.72
CA GLY A 145 -14.62 -0.28 21.28
C GLY A 145 -14.82 -1.37 20.25
N LEU A 146 -15.82 -2.25 20.45
CA LEU A 146 -16.16 -3.27 19.46
C LEU A 146 -16.66 -2.63 18.16
N TYR A 147 -17.53 -1.63 18.26
CA TYR A 147 -18.05 -0.91 17.10
C TYR A 147 -16.90 -0.25 16.30
N LEU A 148 -15.91 0.33 16.98
CA LEU A 148 -14.75 0.92 16.33
C LEU A 148 -13.91 -0.14 15.59
N LEU A 149 -13.62 -1.29 16.23
CA LEU A 149 -12.88 -2.38 15.61
C LEU A 149 -13.60 -2.93 14.38
N GLN A 150 -14.91 -3.12 14.44
CA GLN A 150 -15.73 -3.53 13.30
C GLN A 150 -15.64 -2.53 12.15
N ARG A 151 -15.76 -1.24 12.42
CA ARG A 151 -15.64 -0.19 11.41
C ARG A 151 -14.28 -0.19 10.75
N VAL A 152 -13.20 -0.35 11.52
CA VAL A 152 -11.83 -0.43 10.98
C VAL A 152 -11.70 -1.65 10.06
N ARG A 153 -12.17 -2.82 10.48
CA ARG A 153 -12.17 -4.04 9.68
C ARG A 153 -12.95 -3.86 8.37
N ASP A 154 -14.18 -3.37 8.47
CA ASP A 154 -15.07 -3.23 7.32
C ASP A 154 -14.52 -2.22 6.31
N GLU A 155 -13.91 -1.13 6.77
CA GLU A 155 -13.26 -0.16 5.92
C GLU A 155 -12.01 -0.74 5.23
N ALA A 156 -11.18 -1.47 5.97
CA ALA A 156 -10.02 -2.16 5.41
C ALA A 156 -10.46 -3.19 4.34
N HIS A 157 -11.50 -3.95 4.61
CA HIS A 157 -12.06 -4.93 3.69
C HIS A 157 -12.65 -4.25 2.43
N ARG A 158 -13.41 -3.17 2.60
CA ARG A 158 -13.94 -2.37 1.49
C ARG A 158 -12.82 -1.82 0.60
N PHE A 159 -11.76 -1.32 1.23
CA PHE A 159 -10.58 -0.82 0.51
C PHE A 159 -9.89 -1.93 -0.27
N ALA A 160 -9.63 -3.08 0.36
CA ALA A 160 -9.01 -4.24 -0.28
C ALA A 160 -9.79 -4.70 -1.52
N ILE A 161 -11.12 -4.86 -1.41
CA ILE A 161 -11.97 -5.24 -2.55
C ILE A 161 -11.88 -4.21 -3.68
N THR A 162 -11.94 -2.93 -3.36
CA THR A 162 -11.86 -1.85 -4.36
C THR A 162 -10.53 -1.86 -5.09
N PHE A 163 -9.44 -2.00 -4.34
CA PHE A 163 -8.09 -2.10 -4.90
C PHE A 163 -7.92 -3.32 -5.82
N HIS A 164 -8.43 -4.48 -5.40
CA HIS A 164 -8.41 -5.70 -6.22
C HIS A 164 -9.18 -5.56 -7.52
N ARG A 165 -10.36 -4.92 -7.45
CA ARG A 165 -11.15 -4.65 -8.67
C ARG A 165 -10.39 -3.72 -9.62
N GLN A 166 -9.76 -2.67 -9.11
CA GLN A 166 -8.96 -1.74 -9.91
C GLN A 166 -7.72 -2.43 -10.51
N ARG A 167 -7.02 -3.25 -9.72
CA ARG A 167 -5.85 -3.99 -10.20
C ARG A 167 -6.20 -5.01 -11.28
N ARG A 168 -7.28 -5.78 -11.08
CA ARG A 168 -7.79 -6.70 -12.10
C ARG A 168 -8.21 -5.97 -13.36
N ALA A 169 -8.91 -4.86 -13.25
CA ALA A 169 -9.28 -4.02 -14.39
C ALA A 169 -8.05 -3.52 -15.16
N LYS A 170 -7.01 -3.08 -14.45
CA LYS A 170 -5.72 -2.66 -15.08
C LYS A 170 -5.00 -3.83 -15.76
N ALA A 171 -4.96 -5.01 -15.13
CA ALA A 171 -4.34 -6.20 -15.71
C ALA A 171 -5.07 -6.69 -16.96
N MET A 172 -6.41 -6.75 -16.93
CA MET A 172 -7.22 -7.07 -18.11
C MET A 172 -7.03 -6.04 -19.23
N THR A 173 -6.94 -4.76 -18.86
CA THR A 173 -6.65 -3.68 -19.80
C THR A 173 -5.29 -3.85 -20.48
N ALA A 174 -4.26 -4.16 -19.72
CA ALA A 174 -2.93 -4.43 -20.24
C ALA A 174 -2.95 -5.64 -21.21
N SER A 175 -3.58 -6.75 -20.80
CA SER A 175 -3.67 -7.97 -21.60
C SER A 175 -4.35 -7.77 -22.96
N VAL A 176 -5.45 -7.00 -23.03
CA VAL A 176 -6.15 -6.72 -24.30
C VAL A 176 -5.32 -5.85 -25.25
N LEU A 177 -4.50 -4.97 -24.73
CA LEU A 177 -3.65 -4.06 -25.52
C LEU A 177 -2.27 -4.66 -25.83
N ASP A 178 -1.85 -5.72 -25.10
CA ASP A 178 -0.53 -6.33 -25.26
C ASP A 178 -0.34 -7.06 -26.61
N GLY A 179 -1.41 -7.56 -27.19
CA GLY A 179 -1.37 -8.29 -28.45
C GLY A 179 -1.40 -7.40 -29.71
N ILE A 180 -1.42 -6.07 -29.59
CA ILE A 180 -1.55 -5.18 -30.76
C ILE A 180 -0.16 -4.81 -31.30
N PRO A 181 0.19 -5.25 -32.54
CA PRO A 181 1.46 -4.91 -33.16
C PRO A 181 1.67 -3.40 -33.26
N GLY A 182 2.84 -2.91 -32.85
CA GLY A 182 3.17 -1.49 -32.87
C GLY A 182 2.68 -0.67 -31.67
N LEU A 183 1.91 -1.27 -30.75
CA LEU A 183 1.46 -0.63 -29.52
C LEU A 183 2.41 -0.93 -28.35
N GLY A 184 3.54 -0.27 -28.31
CA GLY A 184 4.53 -0.43 -27.24
C GLY A 184 4.08 0.16 -25.89
N PRO A 185 4.84 -0.09 -24.80
CA PRO A 185 4.47 0.32 -23.43
C PRO A 185 4.17 1.82 -23.27
N SER A 186 4.96 2.67 -23.92
CA SER A 186 4.80 4.13 -23.86
C SER A 186 3.47 4.60 -24.47
N ARG A 187 3.15 4.11 -25.70
CA ARG A 187 1.90 4.45 -26.39
C ARG A 187 0.68 3.93 -25.65
N ARG A 188 0.80 2.72 -25.06
CA ARG A 188 -0.25 2.14 -24.21
C ARG A 188 -0.50 2.99 -22.97
N ALA A 189 0.55 3.45 -22.30
CA ALA A 189 0.42 4.34 -21.14
C ALA A 189 -0.26 5.67 -21.53
N ALA A 190 0.11 6.24 -22.68
CA ALA A 190 -0.51 7.46 -23.19
C ALA A 190 -2.01 7.28 -23.52
N LEU A 191 -2.39 6.15 -24.15
CA LEU A 191 -3.80 5.80 -24.38
C LEU A 191 -4.59 5.70 -23.09
N LEU A 192 -4.05 5.00 -22.12
CA LEU A 192 -4.71 4.82 -20.82
C LEU A 192 -4.79 6.13 -20.02
N ALA A 193 -3.81 6.99 -20.13
CA ALA A 193 -3.85 8.33 -19.54
C ALA A 193 -4.96 9.19 -20.17
N ARG A 194 -5.12 9.13 -21.50
CA ARG A 194 -6.12 9.92 -22.24
C ARG A 194 -7.55 9.43 -22.00
N PHE A 195 -7.79 8.11 -22.13
CA PHE A 195 -9.14 7.54 -22.08
C PHE A 195 -9.53 7.00 -20.70
N GLY A 196 -8.58 6.80 -19.78
CA GLY A 196 -8.81 6.36 -18.41
C GLY A 196 -9.24 4.90 -18.25
N SER A 197 -9.87 4.29 -19.26
CA SER A 197 -10.33 2.88 -19.22
C SER A 197 -10.48 2.27 -20.62
N VAL A 198 -10.37 0.94 -20.73
CA VAL A 198 -10.64 0.21 -21.98
C VAL A 198 -12.09 0.42 -22.44
N LYS A 199 -13.03 0.55 -21.52
CA LYS A 199 -14.44 0.79 -21.87
C LYS A 199 -14.61 2.11 -22.65
N ARG A 200 -13.96 3.17 -22.20
CA ARG A 200 -13.97 4.47 -22.93
C ARG A 200 -13.18 4.37 -24.22
N LEU A 201 -12.05 3.69 -24.21
CA LEU A 201 -11.23 3.49 -25.41
C LEU A 201 -12.00 2.69 -26.49
N ARG A 202 -12.83 1.71 -26.12
CA ARG A 202 -13.71 0.99 -27.05
C ARG A 202 -14.81 1.85 -27.66
N ALA A 203 -15.25 2.88 -26.95
CA ALA A 203 -16.26 3.79 -27.44
C ALA A 203 -15.67 4.94 -28.26
N ALA A 204 -14.35 5.07 -28.28
CA ALA A 204 -13.66 6.14 -29.01
C ALA A 204 -13.57 5.84 -30.50
N THR A 205 -13.61 6.89 -31.30
CA THR A 205 -13.41 6.80 -32.75
C THR A 205 -11.92 6.65 -33.10
N PRO A 206 -11.57 6.15 -34.29
CA PRO A 206 -10.19 6.11 -34.73
C PRO A 206 -9.52 7.50 -34.74
N GLU A 207 -10.28 8.56 -35.03
CA GLU A 207 -9.80 9.94 -35.04
C GLU A 207 -9.40 10.41 -33.65
N GLU A 208 -10.24 10.13 -32.63
CA GLU A 208 -9.94 10.43 -31.22
C GLU A 208 -8.71 9.67 -30.70
N ILE A 209 -8.53 8.43 -31.18
CA ILE A 209 -7.35 7.62 -30.82
C ILE A 209 -6.07 8.17 -31.46
N GLN A 210 -6.15 8.76 -32.65
CA GLN A 210 -5.03 9.41 -33.32
C GLN A 210 -4.55 10.69 -32.65
N GLU A 211 -5.38 11.33 -31.82
CA GLU A 211 -4.97 12.48 -31.02
C GLU A 211 -3.89 12.14 -29.98
N VAL A 212 -3.70 10.85 -29.68
CA VAL A 212 -2.66 10.40 -28.74
C VAL A 212 -1.29 10.44 -29.42
N PRO A 213 -0.30 11.11 -28.82
CA PRO A 213 1.04 11.23 -29.41
C PRO A 213 1.66 9.87 -29.79
N GLY A 214 2.11 9.76 -31.02
CA GLY A 214 2.76 8.56 -31.54
C GLY A 214 1.81 7.47 -32.06
N ILE A 215 0.51 7.76 -32.18
CA ILE A 215 -0.48 6.86 -32.79
C ILE A 215 -0.91 7.41 -34.14
N GLY A 216 -0.50 6.72 -35.20
CA GLY A 216 -0.93 7.06 -36.56
C GLY A 216 -2.24 6.33 -36.97
N PRO A 217 -2.80 6.64 -38.17
CA PRO A 217 -4.08 6.11 -38.64
C PRO A 217 -4.12 4.55 -38.65
N SER A 218 -3.08 3.93 -39.13
CA SER A 218 -2.95 2.48 -39.21
C SER A 218 -3.00 1.81 -37.83
N LEU A 219 -2.31 2.38 -36.83
CA LEU A 219 -2.29 1.85 -35.47
C LEU A 219 -3.64 2.10 -34.77
N ALA A 220 -4.27 3.25 -34.96
CA ALA A 220 -5.60 3.55 -34.43
C ALA A 220 -6.64 2.56 -34.92
N THR A 221 -6.66 2.25 -36.23
CA THR A 221 -7.52 1.21 -36.80
C THR A 221 -7.24 -0.17 -36.24
N ALA A 222 -5.98 -0.54 -36.05
CA ALA A 222 -5.59 -1.83 -35.44
C ALA A 222 -6.09 -1.94 -33.99
N ILE A 223 -6.02 -0.86 -33.23
CA ILE A 223 -6.53 -0.78 -31.85
C ILE A 223 -8.05 -1.02 -31.83
N VAL A 224 -8.81 -0.33 -32.66
CA VAL A 224 -10.28 -0.49 -32.74
C VAL A 224 -10.66 -1.92 -33.09
N VAL A 225 -10.01 -2.50 -34.11
CA VAL A 225 -10.27 -3.88 -34.53
C VAL A 225 -9.94 -4.88 -33.42
N ALA A 226 -8.82 -4.72 -32.73
CA ALA A 226 -8.43 -5.60 -31.63
C ALA A 226 -9.42 -5.52 -30.46
N LEU A 227 -9.87 -4.32 -30.12
CA LEU A 227 -10.85 -4.10 -29.06
C LEU A 227 -12.25 -4.65 -29.39
N ALA A 228 -12.64 -4.66 -30.67
CA ALA A 228 -13.89 -5.25 -31.13
C ALA A 228 -13.87 -6.78 -31.06
N ARG A 229 -12.74 -7.41 -31.40
CA ARG A 229 -12.58 -8.90 -31.35
C ARG A 229 -12.69 -9.46 -29.92
N ASP A 230 -12.15 -8.75 -28.92
CA ASP A 230 -12.22 -9.17 -27.51
C ASP A 230 -13.65 -9.18 -26.95
N THR A 231 -14.59 -8.45 -27.56
CA THR A 231 -16.01 -8.49 -27.21
C THR A 231 -16.76 -9.69 -27.78
N ALA A 232 -16.29 -10.27 -28.87
CA ALA A 232 -16.94 -11.39 -29.54
C ALA A 232 -16.58 -12.75 -28.92
N THR A 233 -15.54 -12.79 -28.06
CA THR A 233 -15.03 -14.04 -27.44
C THR A 233 -15.55 -14.24 -26.00
N LYS A 234 -16.40 -13.37 -25.49
CA LYS A 234 -17.06 -13.46 -24.17
C LYS A 234 -18.56 -13.66 -24.33
#